data_6da05cf8c44add542042b15523874248
#
_entry.id   6da05cf8c44add542042b15523874248
#
_cell.length_a   1.000
_cell.length_b   1.000
_cell.length_c   1.000
_cell.angle_alpha   90.00
_cell.angle_beta   90.00
_cell.angle_gamma   90.00
#
_symmetry.space_group_name_H-M   'P 1'
#
loop_
_entity.id
_entity.type
_entity.pdbx_description
1 polymer ?
#
loop_
_entity_poly.entity_id
_entity_poly.type
_entity_poly.pdbx_seq_one_letter_code
_entity_poly.pdbx_strand_id
1 'polypeptide(L)'
;MEGSPAKLQANREGRVGPNAVTQVAAALRAAGGDALAQHVFDAAQLADALAAPPEKMIDQGLAARLHDTVRLTLPAKDAARIAADAGTRTAEYLLANRIPKPAQWAMKLLPVRLSARILLNAMASNAWTYAGTGRVRTHAGNPCVLEIIDNPLAQPDCHWHVAVFERLFRALVARGALVRHISCCADGALACRFEISLIRKAPQ
;
A
#
# COMPACT_ATOMS: atom_id res chain seq x y z
N MET A 1 -8.10 23.29 1.19
CA MET A 1 -6.70 23.15 0.70
C MET A 1 -6.76 22.29 -0.55
N GLU A 2 -6.77 22.96 -1.68
CA GLU A 2 -6.78 22.35 -3.00
C GLU A 2 -5.45 21.62 -3.21
N GLY A 3 -5.52 20.34 -3.58
CA GLY A 3 -4.33 19.55 -3.90
C GLY A 3 -3.57 20.19 -5.05
N SER A 4 -2.25 20.24 -4.95
CA SER A 4 -1.37 20.79 -6.00
C SER A 4 -1.78 20.28 -7.38
N PRO A 5 -1.85 21.13 -8.41
CA PRO A 5 -2.32 20.75 -9.76
C PRO A 5 -1.54 19.57 -10.35
N ALA A 6 -0.25 19.40 -10.01
CA ALA A 6 0.56 18.24 -10.43
C ALA A 6 0.07 16.91 -9.84
N LYS A 7 -0.41 16.90 -8.58
CA LYS A 7 -0.98 15.70 -7.94
C LYS A 7 -2.35 15.31 -8.54
N LEU A 8 -3.17 16.30 -8.87
CA LEU A 8 -4.44 16.10 -9.57
C LEU A 8 -4.24 15.56 -10.99
N GLN A 9 -3.18 15.99 -11.68
CA GLN A 9 -2.86 15.57 -13.02
C GLN A 9 -2.32 14.12 -13.05
N ALA A 10 -1.41 13.77 -12.12
CA ALA A 10 -0.92 12.40 -11.96
C ALA A 10 -2.05 11.39 -11.65
N ASN A 11 -3.05 11.80 -10.85
CA ASN A 11 -4.22 10.99 -10.56
C ASN A 11 -5.13 10.76 -11.79
N ARG A 12 -5.18 11.71 -12.72
CA ARG A 12 -5.91 11.59 -14.00
C ARG A 12 -5.21 10.68 -15.01
N GLU A 13 -3.88 10.58 -14.94
CA GLU A 13 -3.07 9.75 -15.83
C GLU A 13 -3.01 8.27 -15.42
N GLY A 14 -3.67 7.87 -14.32
CA GLY A 14 -3.70 6.48 -13.88
C GLY A 14 -2.33 5.95 -13.50
N ARG A 15 -1.55 6.70 -12.73
CA ARG A 15 -0.20 6.31 -12.31
C ARG A 15 -0.13 6.02 -10.82
N VAL A 16 0.76 5.11 -10.45
CA VAL A 16 1.08 4.75 -9.06
C VAL A 16 2.57 4.83 -8.80
N GLY A 17 2.96 4.86 -7.54
CA GLY A 17 4.37 4.88 -7.15
C GLY A 17 5.11 3.60 -7.58
N PRO A 18 6.41 3.71 -7.90
CA PRO A 18 7.21 2.58 -8.39
C PRO A 18 7.31 1.44 -7.37
N ASN A 19 7.08 1.72 -6.09
CA ASN A 19 7.10 0.71 -5.03
C ASN A 19 6.06 -0.41 -5.24
N ALA A 20 4.97 -0.14 -5.97
CA ALA A 20 3.98 -1.16 -6.33
C ALA A 20 4.56 -2.26 -7.24
N VAL A 21 5.72 -2.04 -7.85
CA VAL A 21 6.45 -3.02 -8.67
C VAL A 21 7.77 -3.40 -8.01
N THR A 22 8.58 -2.43 -7.61
CA THR A 22 9.94 -2.70 -7.08
C THR A 22 9.93 -3.51 -5.79
N GLN A 23 8.95 -3.27 -4.91
CA GLN A 23 8.84 -4.04 -3.66
C GLN A 23 8.24 -5.43 -3.87
N VAL A 24 7.44 -5.63 -4.92
CA VAL A 24 7.00 -6.97 -5.34
C VAL A 24 8.19 -7.77 -5.86
N ALA A 25 9.05 -7.18 -6.69
CA ALA A 25 10.28 -7.83 -7.13
C ALA A 25 11.17 -8.24 -5.95
N ALA A 26 11.35 -7.35 -4.97
CA ALA A 26 12.14 -7.65 -3.76
C ALA A 26 11.51 -8.77 -2.91
N ALA A 27 10.19 -8.79 -2.76
CA ALA A 27 9.49 -9.84 -2.01
C ALA A 27 9.56 -11.21 -2.72
N LEU A 28 9.44 -11.23 -4.05
CA LEU A 28 9.61 -12.45 -4.85
C LEU A 28 11.04 -13.00 -4.73
N ARG A 29 12.06 -12.14 -4.84
CA ARG A 29 13.45 -12.53 -4.63
C ARG A 29 13.71 -13.11 -3.25
N ALA A 30 13.13 -12.50 -2.22
CA ALA A 30 13.25 -12.99 -0.85
C ALA A 30 12.54 -14.33 -0.64
N ALA A 31 11.49 -14.62 -1.40
CA ALA A 31 10.69 -15.84 -1.28
C ALA A 31 11.29 -17.03 -2.05
N GLY A 32 11.87 -16.82 -3.22
CA GLY A 32 12.33 -17.89 -4.10
C GLY A 32 13.48 -17.51 -5.05
N GLY A 33 14.22 -16.45 -4.73
CA GLY A 33 15.37 -16.00 -5.50
C GLY A 33 14.99 -15.30 -6.82
N ASP A 34 16.02 -15.04 -7.63
CA ASP A 34 15.85 -14.38 -8.92
C ASP A 34 15.00 -15.21 -9.90
N ALA A 35 15.08 -16.54 -9.83
CA ALA A 35 14.30 -17.42 -10.70
C ALA A 35 12.78 -17.22 -10.49
N LEU A 36 12.32 -17.11 -9.25
CA LEU A 36 10.90 -16.85 -8.96
C LEU A 36 10.48 -15.45 -9.44
N ALA A 37 11.32 -14.44 -9.19
CA ALA A 37 11.05 -13.08 -9.64
C ALA A 37 10.95 -13.02 -11.17
N GLN A 38 11.90 -13.64 -11.88
CA GLN A 38 11.90 -13.69 -13.33
C GLN A 38 10.65 -14.39 -13.87
N HIS A 39 10.31 -15.57 -13.33
CA HIS A 39 9.13 -16.32 -13.73
C HIS A 39 7.84 -15.48 -13.65
N VAL A 40 7.63 -14.79 -12.53
CA VAL A 40 6.42 -13.98 -12.32
C VAL A 40 6.43 -12.73 -13.21
N PHE A 41 7.58 -12.07 -13.36
CA PHE A 41 7.69 -10.86 -14.19
C PHE A 41 7.56 -11.17 -15.68
N ASP A 42 8.06 -12.31 -16.15
CA ASP A 42 7.86 -12.79 -17.52
C ASP A 42 6.37 -13.10 -17.79
N ALA A 43 5.72 -13.80 -16.87
CA ALA A 43 4.29 -14.08 -16.96
C ALA A 43 3.44 -12.79 -16.93
N ALA A 44 3.87 -11.76 -16.20
CA ALA A 44 3.25 -10.44 -16.19
C ALA A 44 3.58 -9.59 -17.42
N GLN A 45 4.48 -10.03 -18.31
CA GLN A 45 5.04 -9.24 -19.42
C GLN A 45 5.71 -7.94 -18.93
N LEU A 46 6.49 -8.05 -17.88
CA LEU A 46 7.19 -6.94 -17.21
C LEU A 46 8.69 -7.22 -16.97
N ALA A 47 9.31 -8.08 -17.79
CA ALA A 47 10.72 -8.44 -17.68
C ALA A 47 11.63 -7.20 -17.67
N ASP A 48 11.33 -6.19 -18.50
CA ASP A 48 12.07 -4.93 -18.54
C ASP A 48 12.03 -4.17 -17.21
N ALA A 49 10.88 -4.20 -16.52
CA ALA A 49 10.74 -3.55 -15.21
C ALA A 49 11.47 -4.32 -14.07
N LEU A 50 11.79 -5.59 -14.27
CA LEU A 50 12.64 -6.36 -13.37
C LEU A 50 14.14 -6.09 -13.62
N ALA A 51 14.53 -5.98 -14.89
CA ALA A 51 15.91 -5.71 -15.32
C ALA A 51 16.32 -4.26 -15.05
N ALA A 52 15.41 -3.30 -15.31
CA ALA A 52 15.58 -1.88 -15.06
C ALA A 52 14.43 -1.36 -14.18
N PRO A 53 14.54 -1.47 -12.85
CA PRO A 53 13.46 -1.10 -11.93
C PRO A 53 13.03 0.37 -12.10
N PRO A 54 11.72 0.66 -12.15
CA PRO A 54 11.23 2.01 -12.36
C PRO A 54 11.57 2.92 -11.17
N GLU A 55 12.10 4.11 -11.46
CA GLU A 55 12.38 5.15 -10.47
C GLU A 55 11.26 6.19 -10.36
N LYS A 56 10.44 6.29 -11.41
CA LYS A 56 9.34 7.26 -11.54
C LYS A 56 7.99 6.57 -11.40
N MET A 57 6.94 7.39 -11.37
CA MET A 57 5.54 6.91 -11.39
C MET A 57 5.29 6.03 -12.61
N ILE A 58 4.63 4.90 -12.40
CA ILE A 58 4.31 3.90 -13.42
C ILE A 58 2.81 3.86 -13.70
N ASP A 59 2.44 3.33 -14.84
CA ASP A 59 1.04 3.07 -15.17
C ASP A 59 0.42 2.09 -14.15
N GLN A 60 -0.78 2.42 -13.65
CA GLN A 60 -1.46 1.61 -12.65
C GLN A 60 -1.87 0.22 -13.17
N GLY A 61 -2.14 0.09 -14.47
CA GLY A 61 -2.47 -1.19 -15.10
C GLY A 61 -1.28 -2.14 -15.13
N LEU A 62 -0.05 -1.62 -15.27
CA LEU A 62 1.16 -2.45 -15.14
C LEU A 62 1.31 -2.99 -13.72
N ALA A 63 1.10 -2.14 -12.71
CA ALA A 63 1.15 -2.57 -11.31
C ALA A 63 0.02 -3.58 -11.02
N ALA A 64 -1.21 -3.30 -11.41
CA ALA A 64 -2.34 -4.20 -11.24
C ALA A 64 -2.07 -5.57 -11.87
N ARG A 65 -1.59 -5.61 -13.12
CA ARG A 65 -1.24 -6.85 -13.82
C ARG A 65 -0.17 -7.66 -13.09
N LEU A 66 0.86 -7.01 -12.53
CA LEU A 66 1.87 -7.71 -11.74
C LEU A 66 1.27 -8.35 -10.48
N HIS A 67 0.46 -7.60 -9.74
CA HIS A 67 -0.20 -8.11 -8.54
C HIS A 67 -1.16 -9.26 -8.87
N ASP A 68 -1.92 -9.17 -9.97
CA ASP A 68 -2.77 -10.26 -10.47
C ASP A 68 -1.94 -11.48 -10.84
N THR A 69 -0.82 -11.30 -11.54
CA THR A 69 0.07 -12.39 -11.93
C THR A 69 0.62 -13.12 -10.70
N VAL A 70 1.09 -12.41 -9.68
CA VAL A 70 1.52 -13.04 -8.41
C VAL A 70 0.41 -13.95 -7.86
N ARG A 71 -0.83 -13.45 -7.82
CA ARG A 71 -1.98 -14.20 -7.29
C ARG A 71 -2.35 -15.41 -8.14
N LEU A 72 -2.24 -15.31 -9.45
CA LEU A 72 -2.68 -16.35 -10.40
C LEU A 72 -1.64 -17.43 -10.66
N THR A 73 -0.35 -17.11 -10.51
CA THR A 73 0.75 -18.04 -10.82
C THR A 73 1.26 -18.80 -9.61
N LEU A 74 1.00 -18.31 -8.40
CA LEU A 74 1.52 -18.91 -7.18
C LEU A 74 0.41 -19.54 -6.32
N PRO A 75 0.73 -20.53 -5.48
CA PRO A 75 -0.18 -21.03 -4.48
C PRO A 75 -0.73 -19.89 -3.61
N ALA A 76 -2.03 -19.91 -3.29
CA ALA A 76 -2.72 -18.81 -2.64
C ALA A 76 -2.02 -18.30 -1.35
N LYS A 77 -1.50 -19.21 -0.52
CA LYS A 77 -0.76 -18.85 0.71
C LYS A 77 0.55 -18.12 0.41
N ASP A 78 1.28 -18.54 -0.62
CA ASP A 78 2.53 -17.89 -1.01
C ASP A 78 2.27 -16.54 -1.65
N ALA A 79 1.29 -16.44 -2.53
CA ALA A 79 0.86 -15.18 -3.13
C ALA A 79 0.46 -14.15 -2.06
N ALA A 80 -0.36 -14.54 -1.08
CA ALA A 80 -0.76 -13.70 0.04
C ALA A 80 0.45 -13.24 0.87
N ARG A 81 1.37 -14.15 1.19
CA ARG A 81 2.60 -13.85 1.95
C ARG A 81 3.51 -12.88 1.19
N ILE A 82 3.70 -13.10 -0.11
CA ILE A 82 4.54 -12.23 -0.96
C ILE A 82 3.90 -10.85 -1.10
N ALA A 83 2.58 -10.77 -1.32
CA ALA A 83 1.89 -9.49 -1.38
C ALA A 83 1.98 -8.71 -0.07
N ALA A 84 1.82 -9.38 1.08
CA ALA A 84 1.98 -8.76 2.40
C ALA A 84 3.43 -8.32 2.67
N ASP A 85 4.44 -9.11 2.29
CA ASP A 85 5.85 -8.73 2.40
C ASP A 85 6.16 -7.51 1.52
N ALA A 86 5.70 -7.50 0.27
CA ALA A 86 5.84 -6.35 -0.63
C ALA A 86 5.19 -5.09 -0.05
N GLY A 87 4.02 -5.22 0.58
CA GLY A 87 3.35 -4.12 1.27
C GLY A 87 4.15 -3.61 2.46
N THR A 88 4.68 -4.51 3.29
CA THR A 88 5.54 -4.15 4.43
C THR A 88 6.79 -3.41 3.97
N ARG A 89 7.49 -3.92 2.95
CA ARG A 89 8.67 -3.27 2.34
C ARG A 89 8.33 -1.90 1.77
N THR A 90 7.17 -1.75 1.14
CA THR A 90 6.68 -0.45 0.65
C THR A 90 6.57 0.56 1.80
N ALA A 91 5.95 0.16 2.90
CA ALA A 91 5.83 1.04 4.07
C ALA A 91 7.20 1.37 4.69
N GLU A 92 8.12 0.40 4.75
CA GLU A 92 9.48 0.61 5.25
C GLU A 92 10.26 1.59 4.36
N TYR A 93 10.13 1.45 3.04
CA TYR A 93 10.70 2.42 2.11
C TYR A 93 10.16 3.85 2.34
N LEU A 94 8.84 3.99 2.55
CA LEU A 94 8.22 5.28 2.84
C LEU A 94 8.74 5.88 4.16
N LEU A 95 8.86 5.06 5.20
CA LEU A 95 9.41 5.46 6.51
C LEU A 95 10.89 5.86 6.42
N ALA A 96 11.66 5.18 5.57
CA ALA A 96 13.08 5.48 5.41
C ALA A 96 13.34 6.71 4.53
N ASN A 97 12.57 6.89 3.45
CA ASN A 97 12.94 7.78 2.36
C ASN A 97 11.93 8.92 2.09
N ARG A 98 10.68 8.82 2.56
CA ARG A 98 9.61 9.78 2.22
C ARG A 98 9.03 10.52 3.41
N ILE A 99 9.10 9.94 4.61
CA ILE A 99 8.58 10.56 5.84
C ILE A 99 9.78 11.06 6.65
N PRO A 100 9.96 12.39 6.82
CA PRO A 100 11.10 12.94 7.55
C PRO A 100 11.17 12.41 8.99
N LYS A 101 12.36 12.08 9.48
CA LYS A 101 12.55 11.56 10.85
C LYS A 101 11.94 12.46 11.95
N PRO A 102 12.07 13.82 11.89
CA PRO A 102 11.41 14.69 12.85
C PRO A 102 9.88 14.52 12.87
N ALA A 103 9.25 14.37 11.70
CA ALA A 103 7.80 14.14 11.62
C ALA A 103 7.40 12.79 12.23
N GLN A 104 8.21 11.74 12.02
CA GLN A 104 7.99 10.43 12.65
C GLN A 104 8.08 10.52 14.17
N TRP A 105 9.03 11.28 14.72
CA TRP A 105 9.19 11.48 16.15
C TRP A 105 8.03 12.28 16.75
N ALA A 106 7.65 13.38 16.08
CA ALA A 106 6.51 14.18 16.51
C ALA A 106 5.24 13.33 16.60
N MET A 107 4.97 12.49 15.59
CA MET A 107 3.79 11.61 15.59
C MET A 107 3.79 10.62 16.76
N LYS A 108 4.96 10.10 17.15
CA LYS A 108 5.07 9.16 18.30
C LYS A 108 4.83 9.80 19.65
N LEU A 109 5.03 11.12 19.75
CA LEU A 109 4.83 11.90 20.99
C LEU A 109 3.39 12.41 21.13
N LEU A 110 2.64 12.52 20.04
CA LEU A 110 1.27 12.98 20.04
C LEU A 110 0.28 11.94 20.61
N PRO A 111 -0.88 12.37 21.10
CA PRO A 111 -1.98 11.47 21.43
C PRO A 111 -2.35 10.60 20.22
N VAL A 112 -2.57 9.31 20.44
CA VAL A 112 -2.81 8.29 19.40
C VAL A 112 -3.88 8.70 18.39
N ARG A 113 -4.99 9.30 18.87
CA ARG A 113 -6.08 9.77 17.99
C ARG A 113 -5.64 10.91 17.05
N LEU A 114 -4.79 11.81 17.55
CA LEU A 114 -4.27 12.93 16.77
C LEU A 114 -3.28 12.42 15.71
N SER A 115 -2.35 11.54 16.10
CA SER A 115 -1.42 10.90 15.17
C SER A 115 -2.15 10.12 14.09
N ALA A 116 -3.20 9.37 14.44
CA ALA A 116 -4.03 8.65 13.47
C ALA A 116 -4.68 9.59 12.45
N ARG A 117 -5.25 10.70 12.93
CA ARG A 117 -5.86 11.72 12.05
C ARG A 117 -4.84 12.36 11.11
N ILE A 118 -3.64 12.70 11.62
CA ILE A 118 -2.56 13.27 10.80
C ILE A 118 -2.11 12.26 9.74
N LEU A 119 -1.90 11.00 10.11
CA LEU A 119 -1.49 9.96 9.17
C LEU A 119 -2.55 9.74 8.10
N LEU A 120 -3.83 9.60 8.47
CA LEU A 120 -4.93 9.43 7.51
C LEU A 120 -5.02 10.60 6.53
N ASN A 121 -4.88 11.84 7.02
CA ASN A 121 -4.87 13.02 6.15
C ASN A 121 -3.66 13.00 5.19
N ALA A 122 -2.47 12.62 5.67
CA ALA A 122 -1.28 12.49 4.83
C ALA A 122 -1.47 11.39 3.77
N MET A 123 -2.08 10.25 4.14
CA MET A 123 -2.40 9.18 3.20
C MET A 123 -3.40 9.64 2.14
N ALA A 124 -4.49 10.30 2.54
CA ALA A 124 -5.47 10.85 1.59
C ALA A 124 -4.83 11.88 0.63
N SER A 125 -3.96 12.76 1.14
CA SER A 125 -3.25 13.76 0.31
C SER A 125 -2.24 13.15 -0.66
N ASN A 126 -1.79 11.91 -0.41
CA ASN A 126 -0.85 11.20 -1.27
C ASN A 126 -1.46 9.94 -1.92
N ALA A 127 -2.79 9.87 -1.97
CA ALA A 127 -3.55 8.73 -2.47
C ALA A 127 -3.11 8.26 -3.87
N TRP A 128 -2.78 9.20 -4.74
CA TRP A 128 -2.29 8.95 -6.10
C TRP A 128 -1.07 8.03 -6.18
N THR A 129 -0.30 7.90 -5.08
CA THR A 129 0.88 7.04 -5.06
C THR A 129 0.56 5.55 -4.90
N TYR A 130 -0.62 5.21 -4.37
CA TYR A 130 -1.01 3.82 -4.07
C TYR A 130 -2.43 3.45 -4.52
N ALA A 131 -3.24 4.45 -4.84
CA ALA A 131 -4.62 4.26 -5.29
C ALA A 131 -4.84 4.67 -6.76
N GLY A 132 -3.81 5.18 -7.44
CA GLY A 132 -3.90 5.59 -8.84
C GLY A 132 -5.06 6.55 -9.10
N THR A 133 -5.98 6.19 -9.99
CA THR A 133 -7.22 6.92 -10.26
C THR A 133 -8.28 6.76 -9.18
N GLY A 134 -8.12 5.80 -8.27
CA GLY A 134 -9.05 5.55 -7.18
C GLY A 134 -9.16 6.75 -6.22
N ARG A 135 -10.35 6.96 -5.68
CA ARG A 135 -10.63 8.07 -4.77
C ARG A 135 -10.54 7.60 -3.32
N VAL A 136 -9.70 8.25 -2.53
CA VAL A 136 -9.52 7.89 -1.12
C VAL A 136 -10.39 8.76 -0.22
N ARG A 137 -11.12 8.09 0.69
CA ARG A 137 -11.84 8.70 1.81
C ARG A 137 -11.29 8.16 3.12
N THR A 138 -11.18 9.01 4.12
CA THR A 138 -10.69 8.63 5.44
C THR A 138 -11.59 9.15 6.55
N HIS A 139 -11.74 8.35 7.60
CA HIS A 139 -12.45 8.74 8.80
C HIS A 139 -11.62 8.37 10.04
N ALA A 140 -11.27 9.37 10.87
CA ALA A 140 -10.52 9.19 12.10
C ALA A 140 -11.45 8.87 13.27
N GLY A 141 -12.10 7.71 13.23
CA GLY A 141 -12.98 7.18 14.27
C GLY A 141 -12.33 6.13 15.15
N ASN A 142 -13.16 5.27 15.74
CA ASN A 142 -12.75 4.05 16.43
C ASN A 142 -13.68 2.89 16.03
N PRO A 143 -13.27 2.03 15.08
CA PRO A 143 -11.98 2.05 14.36
C PRO A 143 -11.81 3.26 13.43
N CYS A 144 -10.56 3.57 13.05
CA CYS A 144 -10.29 4.45 11.92
C CYS A 144 -10.64 3.72 10.63
N VAL A 145 -11.07 4.47 9.60
CA VAL A 145 -11.45 3.91 8.31
C VAL A 145 -10.69 4.58 7.17
N LEU A 146 -10.23 3.78 6.21
CA LEU A 146 -9.73 4.23 4.92
C LEU A 146 -10.48 3.45 3.84
N GLU A 147 -11.01 4.16 2.86
CA GLU A 147 -11.70 3.60 1.70
C GLU A 147 -10.99 4.03 0.41
N ILE A 148 -10.83 3.11 -0.52
CA ILE A 148 -10.39 3.39 -1.89
C ILE A 148 -11.54 3.02 -2.81
N ILE A 149 -12.24 4.03 -3.30
CA ILE A 149 -13.35 3.90 -4.24
C ILE A 149 -12.76 3.70 -5.64
N ASP A 150 -13.29 2.77 -6.41
CA ASP A 150 -12.81 2.43 -7.75
C ASP A 150 -11.31 2.10 -7.75
N ASN A 151 -10.86 1.25 -6.81
CA ASN A 151 -9.44 0.91 -6.62
C ASN A 151 -8.88 0.12 -7.81
N PRO A 152 -7.96 0.67 -8.63
CA PRO A 152 -7.39 -0.03 -9.78
C PRO A 152 -6.42 -1.15 -9.39
N LEU A 153 -5.92 -1.15 -8.14
CA LEU A 153 -5.03 -2.17 -7.58
C LEU A 153 -5.78 -3.12 -6.63
N ALA A 154 -7.12 -3.21 -6.78
CA ALA A 154 -7.92 -4.10 -5.95
C ALA A 154 -7.56 -5.57 -6.22
N GLN A 155 -7.38 -6.32 -5.14
CA GLN A 155 -7.15 -7.76 -5.15
C GLN A 155 -8.05 -8.38 -4.08
N PRO A 156 -8.54 -9.62 -4.24
CA PRO A 156 -9.15 -10.32 -3.13
C PRO A 156 -8.26 -10.22 -1.89
N ASP A 157 -8.85 -9.87 -0.74
CA ASP A 157 -8.16 -9.62 0.55
C ASP A 157 -7.18 -8.43 0.58
N CYS A 158 -6.83 -7.82 -0.55
CA CYS A 158 -5.97 -6.63 -0.66
C CYS A 158 -4.70 -6.69 0.23
N HIS A 159 -4.05 -7.84 0.32
CA HIS A 159 -2.92 -8.10 1.23
C HIS A 159 -1.81 -7.04 1.19
N TRP A 160 -1.51 -6.52 0.00
CA TRP A 160 -0.52 -5.46 -0.15
C TRP A 160 -0.93 -4.17 0.57
N HIS A 161 -2.15 -3.67 0.34
CA HIS A 161 -2.65 -2.45 0.99
C HIS A 161 -2.77 -2.64 2.50
N VAL A 162 -3.30 -3.78 2.95
CA VAL A 162 -3.40 -4.12 4.38
C VAL A 162 -2.03 -4.01 5.05
N ALA A 163 -1.00 -4.62 4.46
CA ALA A 163 0.34 -4.62 5.04
C ALA A 163 1.00 -3.23 5.01
N VAL A 164 0.81 -2.44 3.93
CA VAL A 164 1.28 -1.05 3.88
C VAL A 164 0.68 -0.23 5.01
N PHE A 165 -0.64 -0.25 5.14
CA PHE A 165 -1.35 0.56 6.12
C PHE A 165 -1.02 0.11 7.55
N GLU A 166 -1.04 -1.19 7.80
CA GLU A 166 -0.73 -1.74 9.12
C GLU A 166 0.69 -1.37 9.56
N ARG A 167 1.68 -1.51 8.68
CA ARG A 167 3.07 -1.18 8.99
C ARG A 167 3.27 0.30 9.28
N LEU A 168 2.62 1.20 8.52
CA LEU A 168 2.66 2.65 8.77
C LEU A 168 2.01 3.01 10.11
N PHE A 169 0.82 2.48 10.39
CA PHE A 169 0.13 2.73 11.66
C PHE A 169 0.89 2.18 12.87
N ARG A 170 1.48 0.98 12.76
CA ARG A 170 2.33 0.42 13.82
C ARG A 170 3.58 1.25 14.09
N ALA A 171 4.17 1.81 13.05
CA ALA A 171 5.39 2.62 13.18
C ALA A 171 5.13 4.02 13.74
N LEU A 172 4.01 4.65 13.37
CA LEU A 172 3.80 6.08 13.57
C LEU A 172 2.70 6.42 14.58
N VAL A 173 1.78 5.47 14.85
CA VAL A 173 0.58 5.75 15.67
C VAL A 173 0.50 4.84 16.89
N ALA A 174 0.38 3.53 16.70
CA ALA A 174 0.22 2.57 17.78
C ALA A 174 0.84 1.22 17.42
N ARG A 175 1.78 0.72 18.22
CA ARG A 175 2.48 -0.56 17.97
C ARG A 175 1.54 -1.76 17.83
N GLY A 176 0.38 -1.71 18.45
CA GLY A 176 -0.65 -2.74 18.39
C GLY A 176 -1.72 -2.49 17.32
N ALA A 177 -1.50 -1.55 16.38
CA ALA A 177 -2.47 -1.32 15.31
C ALA A 177 -2.67 -2.58 14.46
N LEU A 178 -3.94 -2.86 14.13
CA LEU A 178 -4.36 -3.96 13.26
C LEU A 178 -5.23 -3.40 12.16
N VAL A 179 -5.01 -3.83 10.93
CA VAL A 179 -5.81 -3.48 9.77
C VAL A 179 -6.61 -4.68 9.30
N ARG A 180 -7.93 -4.51 9.15
CA ARG A 180 -8.83 -5.50 8.56
C ARG A 180 -9.37 -4.98 7.25
N HIS A 181 -9.34 -5.79 6.23
CA HIS A 181 -10.02 -5.56 4.96
C HIS A 181 -11.47 -6.00 5.09
N ILE A 182 -12.42 -5.13 4.79
CA ILE A 182 -13.85 -5.34 5.06
C ILE A 182 -14.64 -5.57 3.78
N SER A 183 -14.29 -4.86 2.69
CA SER A 183 -14.91 -5.01 1.38
C SER A 183 -13.88 -4.74 0.28
N CYS A 184 -14.09 -5.29 -0.90
CA CYS A 184 -13.16 -5.19 -2.02
C CYS A 184 -13.83 -4.88 -3.35
N CYS A 185 -13.23 -3.98 -4.13
CA CYS A 185 -13.65 -3.74 -5.51
C CYS A 185 -13.46 -4.99 -6.39
N ALA A 186 -12.46 -5.82 -6.11
CA ALA A 186 -12.26 -7.08 -6.84
C ALA A 186 -13.41 -8.09 -6.62
N ASP A 187 -14.14 -7.96 -5.51
CA ASP A 187 -15.30 -8.78 -5.17
C ASP A 187 -16.64 -8.07 -5.51
N GLY A 188 -16.58 -7.00 -6.31
CA GLY A 188 -17.76 -6.26 -6.78
C GLY A 188 -18.25 -5.15 -5.85
N ALA A 189 -17.55 -4.85 -4.74
CA ALA A 189 -17.89 -3.71 -3.90
C ALA A 189 -17.48 -2.38 -4.54
N LEU A 190 -18.18 -1.28 -4.21
CA LEU A 190 -17.87 0.06 -4.70
C LEU A 190 -16.52 0.59 -4.19
N ALA A 191 -16.01 0.06 -3.08
CA ALA A 191 -14.77 0.47 -2.46
C ALA A 191 -14.05 -0.69 -1.77
N CYS A 192 -12.72 -0.66 -1.80
CA CYS A 192 -11.89 -1.39 -0.86
C CYS A 192 -11.89 -0.65 0.47
N ARG A 193 -12.50 -1.22 1.51
CA ARG A 193 -12.64 -0.64 2.84
C ARG A 193 -11.70 -1.32 3.83
N PHE A 194 -10.94 -0.50 4.54
CA PHE A 194 -9.98 -0.94 5.56
C PHE A 194 -10.34 -0.32 6.90
N GLU A 195 -10.49 -1.15 7.92
CA GLU A 195 -10.69 -0.72 9.30
C GLU A 195 -9.40 -0.89 10.09
N ILE A 196 -8.96 0.19 10.74
CA ILE A 196 -7.72 0.25 11.51
C ILE A 196 -8.09 0.37 12.99
N SER A 197 -7.88 -0.70 13.74
CA SER A 197 -8.04 -0.75 15.18
C SER A 197 -6.75 -0.32 15.88
N LEU A 198 -6.84 0.68 16.75
CA LEU A 198 -5.71 1.24 17.49
C LEU A 198 -5.65 0.61 18.89
N ILE A 199 -5.26 -0.66 18.98
CA ILE A 199 -5.16 -1.35 20.26
C ILE A 199 -3.92 -0.84 20.98
N ARG A 200 -4.11 -0.14 22.13
CA ARG A 200 -3.03 0.09 23.09
C ARG A 200 -2.71 -1.25 23.75
N LYS A 201 -1.47 -1.77 23.57
CA LYS A 201 -1.00 -2.78 24.52
C LYS A 201 -1.07 -2.15 25.92
N ALA A 202 -1.78 -2.80 26.85
CA ALA A 202 -1.72 -2.42 28.24
C ALA A 202 -0.24 -2.33 28.67
N PRO A 203 0.16 -1.37 29.51
CA PRO A 203 1.50 -1.39 30.08
C PRO A 203 1.67 -2.69 30.88
N GLN A 204 2.73 -3.43 30.56
CA GLN A 204 3.20 -4.55 31.39
C GLN A 204 3.84 -3.99 32.64
#